data_39b3a6dc75bd5ead5306ebf8361b6279
#
_entry.id   39b3a6dc75bd5ead5306ebf8361b6279
#
_cell.length_a   1.000
_cell.length_b   1.000
_cell.length_c   1.000
_cell.angle_alpha   90.00
_cell.angle_beta   90.00
_cell.angle_gamma   90.00
#
_symmetry.space_group_name_H-M   'P 1'
#
loop_
_entity.id
_entity.type
_entity.pdbx_description
1 polymer ?
#
loop_
_entity_poly.entity_id
_entity_poly.type
_entity_poly.pdbx_seq_one_letter_code
_entity_poly.pdbx_strand_id
1 'polypeptide(L)'
;LPAFRPAAEVAAFGWLRKEAAGGEVVLAAYQTSNALPAWTPVRVVAGHGPETPGLAELTPRVEGFFDVLTTAEARLALLKAEQVDYLFYGPAERTLGGWDPTSWECLRPAYASGAYAIYSTCMGSDA
;
A
#
# COMPACT_ATOMS: atom_id res chain seq x y z
N LEU A 1 15.59 11.82 11.67
CA LEU A 1 15.12 11.92 11.51
C LEU A 1 13.99 11.52 11.41
N PRO A 2 13.91 11.63 11.08
CA PRO A 2 12.87 10.87 10.55
C PRO A 2 11.78 10.42 11.46
N ALA A 3 11.82 10.73 12.67
CA ALA A 3 10.68 10.47 13.55
C ALA A 3 9.47 11.30 13.14
N PHE A 4 9.71 12.40 12.48
CA PHE A 4 8.62 13.29 12.10
C PHE A 4 7.91 12.81 10.84
N ARG A 5 6.59 12.74 10.90
CA ARG A 5 5.78 12.42 9.72
C ARG A 5 4.59 13.37 9.66
N PRO A 6 4.10 13.68 8.45
CA PRO A 6 2.95 14.58 8.32
C PRO A 6 1.74 14.06 9.07
N ALA A 7 0.99 14.99 9.65
CA ALA A 7 -0.19 14.62 10.43
C ALA A 7 -1.19 13.82 9.60
N ALA A 8 -1.33 14.15 8.31
CA ALA A 8 -2.26 13.43 7.45
C ALA A 8 -1.83 11.99 7.25
N GLU A 9 -0.53 11.73 7.18
CA GLU A 9 -0.04 10.36 7.04
C GLU A 9 -0.28 9.57 8.32
N VAL A 10 -0.02 10.18 9.46
CA VAL A 10 -0.25 9.54 10.76
C VAL A 10 -1.73 9.22 10.93
N ALA A 11 -2.61 10.12 10.47
CA ALA A 11 -4.05 9.88 10.54
C ALA A 11 -4.45 8.68 9.69
N ALA A 12 -3.85 8.54 8.50
CA ALA A 12 -4.12 7.39 7.63
C ALA A 12 -3.63 6.10 8.28
N PHE A 13 -2.46 6.12 8.90
CA PHE A 13 -1.97 4.96 9.64
C PHE A 13 -2.92 4.61 10.79
N GLY A 14 -3.44 5.64 11.46
CA GLY A 14 -4.38 5.44 12.56
C GLY A 14 -5.68 4.80 12.11
N TRP A 15 -6.14 5.15 10.91
CA TRP A 15 -7.32 4.52 10.36
C TRP A 15 -7.08 3.02 10.15
N LEU A 16 -5.94 2.67 9.57
CA LEU A 16 -5.59 1.24 9.39
C LEU A 16 -5.51 0.53 10.73
N ARG A 17 -4.94 1.18 11.73
CA ARG A 17 -4.82 0.57 13.04
C ARG A 17 -6.18 0.22 13.62
N LYS A 18 -7.18 1.06 13.36
CA LYS A 18 -8.53 0.82 13.86
C LYS A 18 -9.27 -0.23 13.05
N GLU A 19 -9.12 -0.18 11.74
CA GLU A 19 -9.97 -0.97 10.85
C GLU A 19 -9.37 -2.31 10.49
N ALA A 20 -8.05 -2.42 10.45
CA ALA A 20 -7.42 -3.69 10.13
C ALA A 20 -7.38 -4.55 11.38
N ALA A 21 -7.78 -5.79 11.24
CA ALA A 21 -7.89 -6.70 12.38
C ALA A 21 -6.56 -7.33 12.77
N GLY A 22 -5.50 -6.99 12.07
CA GLY A 22 -4.21 -7.61 12.27
C GLY A 22 -3.99 -8.71 11.27
N GLY A 23 -2.80 -8.73 10.67
CA GLY A 23 -2.49 -9.72 9.66
C GLY A 23 -2.93 -9.35 8.26
N GLU A 24 -3.73 -8.31 8.09
CA GLU A 24 -4.04 -7.83 6.75
C GLU A 24 -2.79 -7.31 6.07
N VAL A 25 -2.75 -7.45 4.74
CA VAL A 25 -1.60 -7.06 3.95
C VAL A 25 -1.88 -5.72 3.27
N VAL A 26 -0.95 -4.79 3.45
CA VAL A 26 -1.04 -3.46 2.85
C VAL A 26 0.04 -3.30 1.81
N LEU A 27 -0.34 -2.86 0.62
CA LEU A 27 0.60 -2.54 -0.45
C LEU A 27 0.82 -1.04 -0.47
N ALA A 28 2.07 -0.62 -0.44
CA ALA A 28 2.46 0.79 -0.45
C ALA A 28 3.88 0.89 -0.99
N ALA A 29 4.32 2.10 -1.28
CA ALA A 29 5.70 2.33 -1.69
C ALA A 29 6.65 1.86 -0.58
N TYR A 30 7.89 1.57 -0.96
CA TYR A 30 8.86 1.04 -0.02
C TYR A 30 9.02 1.94 1.21
N GLN A 31 9.06 3.25 1.01
CA GLN A 31 9.21 4.18 2.12
C GLN A 31 8.07 4.07 3.12
N THR A 32 6.84 3.98 2.61
CA THR A 32 5.66 3.85 3.46
C THR A 32 5.67 2.49 4.16
N SER A 33 6.03 1.44 3.42
CA SER A 33 6.03 0.09 3.95
C SER A 33 7.02 -0.07 5.10
N ASN A 34 8.14 0.65 5.06
CA ASN A 34 9.10 0.60 6.15
C ASN A 34 8.59 1.24 7.42
N ALA A 35 7.73 2.24 7.29
CA ALA A 35 7.24 2.99 8.44
C ALA A 35 5.97 2.38 9.05
N LEU A 36 5.12 1.82 8.21
CA LEU A 36 3.77 1.46 8.60
C LEU A 36 3.69 0.46 9.76
N PRO A 37 4.51 -0.60 9.79
CA PRO A 37 4.38 -1.58 10.88
C PRO A 37 4.65 -1.01 12.26
N ALA A 38 5.34 0.12 12.36
CA ALA A 38 5.57 0.74 13.66
C ALA A 38 4.30 1.39 14.22
N TRP A 39 3.29 1.61 13.37
CA TRP A 39 2.07 2.32 13.76
C TRP A 39 0.84 1.43 13.81
N THR A 40 0.87 0.29 13.15
CA THR A 40 -0.31 -0.54 13.01
C THR A 40 0.10 -2.00 12.79
N PRO A 41 -0.70 -2.97 13.27
CA PRO A 41 -0.34 -4.38 13.18
C PRO A 41 -0.66 -5.02 11.83
N VAL A 42 -0.38 -4.32 10.75
CA VAL A 42 -0.58 -4.88 9.40
C VAL A 42 0.72 -5.47 8.89
N ARG A 43 0.62 -6.31 7.87
CA ARG A 43 1.76 -6.82 7.14
C ARG A 43 1.91 -5.98 5.89
N VAL A 44 3.15 -5.78 5.46
CA VAL A 44 3.41 -4.96 4.29
C VAL A 44 4.13 -5.77 3.24
N VAL A 45 3.88 -5.42 1.98
CA VAL A 45 4.60 -6.02 0.86
C VAL A 45 5.92 -5.28 0.72
N ALA A 46 7.04 -6.02 0.75
CA ALA A 46 8.38 -5.47 0.54
C ALA A 46 8.81 -4.44 1.59
N GLY A 47 8.40 -4.63 2.83
CA GLY A 47 8.90 -3.80 3.91
C GLY A 47 10.09 -4.43 4.59
N HIS A 48 10.64 -3.77 5.59
CA HIS A 48 11.66 -4.29 6.48
C HIS A 48 13.04 -4.52 5.86
N GLY A 49 13.32 -3.89 4.75
CA GLY A 49 14.68 -3.90 4.21
C GLY A 49 15.24 -5.29 3.96
N PRO A 50 16.50 -5.50 4.28
CA PRO A 50 17.17 -6.74 3.88
C PRO A 50 16.62 -8.00 4.53
N GLU A 51 15.78 -7.86 5.54
CA GLU A 51 15.22 -9.03 6.21
C GLU A 51 14.02 -9.60 5.48
N THR A 52 13.48 -8.89 4.50
CA THR A 52 12.36 -9.38 3.72
C THR A 52 12.88 -10.36 2.67
N PRO A 53 12.46 -11.64 2.72
CA PRO A 53 12.86 -12.58 1.69
C PRO A 53 12.41 -12.12 0.31
N GLY A 54 13.31 -12.16 -0.65
CA GLY A 54 12.98 -11.77 -2.01
C GLY A 54 12.84 -10.28 -2.22
N LEU A 55 13.31 -9.46 -1.30
CA LEU A 55 13.15 -8.01 -1.39
C LEU A 55 13.72 -7.46 -2.69
N ALA A 56 14.87 -7.94 -3.13
CA ALA A 56 15.52 -7.43 -4.33
C ALA A 56 14.64 -7.62 -5.57
N GLU A 57 13.81 -8.66 -5.58
CA GLU A 57 12.92 -8.93 -6.70
C GLU A 57 11.56 -8.26 -6.49
N LEU A 58 11.13 -8.15 -5.26
CA LEU A 58 9.80 -7.67 -4.95
C LEU A 58 9.69 -6.15 -5.04
N THR A 59 10.76 -5.44 -4.66
CA THR A 59 10.71 -3.98 -4.66
C THR A 59 10.41 -3.39 -6.03
N PRO A 60 11.07 -3.84 -7.12
CA PRO A 60 10.71 -3.31 -8.44
C PRO A 60 9.27 -3.61 -8.83
N ARG A 61 8.74 -4.76 -8.43
CA ARG A 61 7.35 -5.11 -8.73
C ARG A 61 6.38 -4.20 -7.98
N VAL A 62 6.68 -3.89 -6.74
CA VAL A 62 5.86 -2.98 -5.95
C VAL A 62 5.89 -1.58 -6.55
N GLU A 63 7.08 -1.10 -6.89
CA GLU A 63 7.18 0.23 -7.47
C GLU A 63 6.53 0.29 -8.84
N GLY A 64 6.66 -0.78 -9.62
CA GLY A 64 6.00 -0.86 -10.92
C GLY A 64 4.49 -0.87 -10.82
N PHE A 65 3.95 -1.34 -9.72
CA PHE A 65 2.50 -1.32 -9.52
C PHE A 65 1.94 0.09 -9.66
N PHE A 66 2.69 1.08 -9.22
CA PHE A 66 2.23 2.47 -9.23
C PHE A 66 2.60 3.21 -10.51
N ASP A 67 3.21 2.53 -11.47
CA ASP A 67 3.58 3.13 -12.74
C ASP A 67 2.37 3.13 -13.68
N VAL A 68 2.10 4.27 -14.29
CA VAL A 68 0.94 4.41 -15.18
C VAL A 68 1.00 3.44 -16.36
N LEU A 69 2.19 3.01 -16.75
CA LEU A 69 2.37 2.10 -17.88
C LEU A 69 2.12 0.64 -17.54
N THR A 70 1.98 0.31 -16.27
CA THR A 70 1.74 -1.07 -15.86
C THR A 70 0.30 -1.44 -16.17
N THR A 71 0.10 -2.64 -16.71
CA THR A 71 -1.24 -3.09 -17.07
C THR A 71 -2.05 -3.46 -15.83
N ALA A 72 -3.38 -3.43 -15.98
CA ALA A 72 -4.26 -3.88 -14.91
C ALA A 72 -4.05 -5.35 -14.59
N GLU A 73 -3.71 -6.16 -15.60
CA GLU A 73 -3.44 -7.57 -15.38
C GLU A 73 -2.23 -7.79 -14.49
N ALA A 74 -1.16 -7.02 -14.74
CA ALA A 74 0.04 -7.13 -13.93
C ALA A 74 -0.24 -6.69 -12.50
N ARG A 75 -1.02 -5.63 -12.33
CA ARG A 75 -1.41 -5.19 -10.99
C ARG A 75 -2.21 -6.24 -10.26
N LEU A 76 -3.17 -6.84 -10.95
CA LEU A 76 -4.00 -7.87 -10.34
C LEU A 76 -3.16 -9.08 -9.94
N ALA A 77 -2.20 -9.46 -10.77
CA ALA A 77 -1.33 -10.58 -10.45
C ALA A 77 -0.55 -10.34 -9.17
N LEU A 78 -0.07 -9.11 -8.96
CA LEU A 78 0.65 -8.79 -7.73
C LEU A 78 -0.28 -8.84 -6.52
N LEU A 79 -1.46 -8.27 -6.63
CA LEU A 79 -2.43 -8.31 -5.53
C LEU A 79 -2.76 -9.73 -5.13
N LYS A 80 -2.90 -10.62 -6.11
CA LYS A 80 -3.21 -12.02 -5.83
C LYS A 80 -2.02 -12.74 -5.22
N ALA A 81 -0.84 -12.54 -5.80
CA ALA A 81 0.35 -13.23 -5.33
C ALA A 81 0.68 -12.89 -3.88
N GLU A 82 0.47 -11.63 -3.50
CA GLU A 82 0.80 -11.16 -2.16
C GLU A 82 -0.41 -11.10 -1.24
N GLN A 83 -1.59 -11.43 -1.75
CA GLN A 83 -2.83 -11.43 -0.98
C GLN A 83 -3.10 -10.09 -0.32
N VAL A 84 -3.03 -9.04 -1.11
CA VAL A 84 -3.14 -7.66 -0.63
C VAL A 84 -4.58 -7.34 -0.28
N ASP A 85 -4.80 -6.84 0.93
CA ASP A 85 -6.13 -6.42 1.39
C ASP A 85 -6.39 -4.94 1.22
N TYR A 86 -5.37 -4.12 1.40
CA TYR A 86 -5.49 -2.67 1.31
C TYR A 86 -4.37 -2.09 0.47
N LEU A 87 -4.71 -1.04 -0.28
CA LEU A 87 -3.73 -0.24 -1.01
C LEU A 87 -3.63 1.12 -0.33
N PHE A 88 -2.43 1.49 0.10
CA PHE A 88 -2.16 2.81 0.67
C PHE A 88 -1.64 3.70 -0.45
N TYR A 89 -2.27 4.85 -0.65
CA TYR A 89 -1.88 5.73 -1.75
C TYR A 89 -1.72 7.16 -1.24
N GLY A 90 -0.50 7.63 -1.17
CA GLY A 90 -0.16 8.97 -0.74
C GLY A 90 0.90 9.56 -1.64
N PRO A 91 1.56 10.63 -1.19
CA PRO A 91 2.57 11.30 -2.03
C PRO A 91 3.71 10.40 -2.49
N ALA A 92 4.19 9.52 -1.61
CA ALA A 92 5.28 8.61 -1.98
C ALA A 92 4.86 7.68 -3.11
N GLU A 93 3.64 7.17 -3.04
CA GLU A 93 3.12 6.29 -4.07
C GLU A 93 2.87 7.04 -5.37
N ARG A 94 2.34 8.25 -5.26
CA ARG A 94 2.02 9.05 -6.44
C ARG A 94 3.26 9.37 -7.27
N THR A 95 4.40 9.57 -6.62
CA THR A 95 5.62 9.94 -7.32
C THR A 95 6.26 8.77 -8.08
N LEU A 96 5.79 7.54 -7.87
CA LEU A 96 6.41 6.39 -8.49
C LEU A 96 6.05 6.23 -9.97
N GLY A 97 5.02 6.87 -10.46
CA GLY A 97 4.71 6.73 -11.87
C GLY A 97 3.42 7.37 -12.34
N GLY A 98 2.77 8.12 -11.49
CA GLY A 98 1.62 8.93 -11.91
C GLY A 98 0.33 8.15 -12.14
N TRP A 99 0.26 6.90 -11.72
CA TRP A 99 -0.96 6.12 -11.87
C TRP A 99 -2.05 6.63 -10.94
N ASP A 100 -3.28 6.66 -11.47
CA ASP A 100 -4.44 7.12 -10.71
C ASP A 100 -5.30 5.91 -10.33
N PRO A 101 -5.36 5.54 -9.05
CA PRO A 101 -6.10 4.34 -8.64
C PRO A 101 -7.61 4.49 -8.67
N THR A 102 -8.13 5.72 -8.79
CA THR A 102 -9.58 5.94 -8.64
C THR A 102 -10.41 5.32 -9.73
N SER A 103 -9.81 5.02 -10.87
CA SER A 103 -10.54 4.48 -12.01
C SER A 103 -10.54 2.96 -12.09
N TRP A 104 -9.88 2.27 -11.16
CA TRP A 104 -9.74 0.82 -11.26
C TRP A 104 -10.81 0.13 -10.40
N GLU A 105 -11.58 -0.74 -11.03
CA GLU A 105 -12.72 -1.41 -10.39
C GLU A 105 -12.34 -2.29 -9.21
N CYS A 106 -11.11 -2.81 -9.21
CA CYS A 106 -10.65 -3.69 -8.14
C CYS A 106 -10.47 -2.95 -6.83
N LEU A 107 -10.51 -1.63 -6.84
CA LEU A 107 -10.27 -0.81 -5.65
C LEU A 107 -11.53 -0.08 -5.25
N ARG A 108 -11.82 -0.10 -3.95
CA ARG A 108 -12.90 0.68 -3.38
C ARG A 108 -12.33 1.66 -2.38
N PRO A 109 -12.72 2.94 -2.46
CA PRO A 109 -12.25 3.91 -1.46
C PRO A 109 -12.72 3.50 -0.07
N ALA A 110 -11.79 3.42 0.86
CA ALA A 110 -12.10 3.10 2.25
C ALA A 110 -11.81 4.28 3.17
N TYR A 111 -10.83 5.10 2.79
CA TYR A 111 -10.43 6.25 3.59
C TYR A 111 -9.79 7.27 2.67
N ALA A 112 -10.07 8.54 2.89
CA ALA A 112 -9.43 9.61 2.14
C ALA A 112 -9.37 10.86 2.99
N SER A 113 -8.20 11.50 3.00
CA SER A 113 -8.02 12.75 3.70
C SER A 113 -6.80 13.45 3.12
N GLY A 114 -7.01 14.63 2.53
CA GLY A 114 -5.93 15.38 1.91
C GLY A 114 -5.27 14.59 0.80
N ALA A 115 -3.95 14.43 0.88
CA ALA A 115 -3.19 13.73 -0.15
C ALA A 115 -3.14 12.22 0.06
N TYR A 116 -3.81 11.71 1.07
CA TYR A 116 -3.73 10.28 1.43
C TYR A 116 -5.07 9.60 1.21
N ALA A 117 -5.01 8.40 0.66
CA ALA A 117 -6.18 7.57 0.46
C ALA A 117 -5.83 6.12 0.73
N ILE A 118 -6.81 5.35 1.19
CA ILE A 118 -6.65 3.93 1.40
C ILE A 118 -7.82 3.25 0.70
N TYR A 119 -7.51 2.22 -0.07
CA TYR A 119 -8.50 1.47 -0.82
C TYR A 119 -8.52 0.04 -0.33
N SER A 120 -9.70 -0.53 -0.21
CA SER A 120 -9.80 -1.97 -0.05
C SER A 120 -9.75 -2.60 -1.44
N THR A 121 -9.10 -3.77 -1.53
CA THR A 121 -8.93 -4.42 -2.82
C THR A 121 -9.98 -5.48 -3.04
N CYS A 122 -10.13 -5.89 -4.31
CA CYS A 122 -11.02 -6.99 -4.63
C CYS A 122 -10.51 -8.34 -4.13
N MET A 123 -9.31 -8.36 -3.56
CA MET A 123 -8.78 -9.58 -2.93
C MET A 123 -9.24 -9.70 -1.48
N GLY A 124 -9.87 -8.67 -0.93
CA GLY A 124 -10.29 -8.69 0.46
C GLY A 124 -11.29 -9.78 0.74
N SER A 125 -11.30 -10.25 1.99
CA SER A 125 -12.12 -11.38 2.38
C SER A 125 -13.60 -11.08 2.36
N ASP A 126 -13.96 -9.83 2.40
CA ASP A 126 -15.35 -9.43 2.41
C ASP A 126 -15.91 -9.22 1.02
N ALA A 127 -15.14 -9.54 0.03
CA ALA A 127 -15.51 -9.30 -1.36
C ALA A 127 -16.83 -9.92 -1.75
#